data_54ae00069cac8f7feb93c1b236c3850a
#
_entry.id   54ae00069cac8f7feb93c1b236c3850a
#
_cell.length_a   1.000
_cell.length_b   1.000
_cell.length_c   1.000
_cell.angle_alpha   90.00
_cell.angle_beta   90.00
_cell.angle_gamma   90.00
#
_symmetry.space_group_name_H-M   'P 1'
#
loop_
_entity.id
_entity.type
_entity.pdbx_description
1 polymer ?
#
loop_
_entity_poly.entity_id
_entity_poly.type
_entity_poly.pdbx_seq_one_letter_code
_entity_poly.pdbx_strand_id
1 'polypeptide(L)'
;MRAIILAAGRGSRMGNLTDDHPKCLTQFAGRTLLDWQLEAIRAAEIRDIAVVRGYRAETINPAGCIWFENPQWASTNMVSTLACASQWLQRDDCIVSYSDIVYHPKIVQQLALHPGEIVISYDKAWLPLWSERFENPLDDAETFRLQNNGQLRSIGANTRTVTDIEGQYMGLLKISPNGWQQIETLLEKLSKEKRNHLDMTSLLQLLLEEGTEINTVPTHGRWCEVDSETDLRLYEHMLHHSDWAHDWRWEKTAVTA
;
A
#
# COMPACT_ATOMS: atom_id res chain seq x y z
N MET A 1 0.63 -3.75 18.26
CA MET A 1 0.37 -3.45 16.82
C MET A 1 0.69 -2.00 16.57
N ARG A 2 1.47 -1.72 15.55
CA ARG A 2 1.84 -0.38 15.08
C ARG A 2 1.50 -0.23 13.60
N ALA A 3 1.59 0.99 13.05
CA ALA A 3 1.44 1.20 11.62
C ALA A 3 2.59 2.05 11.06
N ILE A 4 2.98 1.76 9.81
CA ILE A 4 4.05 2.44 9.09
C ILE A 4 3.51 2.83 7.72
N ILE A 5 3.53 4.13 7.40
CA ILE A 5 3.14 4.66 6.08
C ILE A 5 4.41 5.00 5.30
N LEU A 6 4.56 4.43 4.10
CA LEU A 6 5.73 4.63 3.24
C LEU A 6 5.53 5.84 2.32
N ALA A 7 5.97 7.02 2.75
CA ALA A 7 5.73 8.30 2.10
C ALA A 7 7.02 9.00 1.65
N ALA A 8 8.07 8.25 1.29
CA ALA A 8 9.35 8.83 0.90
C ALA A 8 9.42 9.25 -0.58
N GLY A 9 8.58 8.71 -1.45
CA GLY A 9 8.60 8.98 -2.88
C GLY A 9 8.01 10.34 -3.27
N ARG A 10 8.47 10.89 -4.41
CA ARG A 10 7.91 12.12 -5.00
C ARG A 10 6.52 11.91 -5.58
N GLY A 11 6.27 10.76 -6.24
CA GLY A 11 5.05 10.51 -7.01
C GLY A 11 5.07 11.21 -8.37
N SER A 12 6.12 11.05 -9.14
CA SER A 12 6.35 11.75 -10.42
C SER A 12 5.25 11.54 -11.47
N ARG A 13 4.48 10.45 -11.39
CA ARG A 13 3.32 10.19 -12.27
C ARG A 13 2.16 11.17 -12.08
N MET A 14 2.12 11.88 -10.94
CA MET A 14 1.16 12.96 -10.66
C MET A 14 1.48 14.28 -11.39
N GLY A 15 2.55 14.33 -12.20
CA GLY A 15 2.94 15.53 -12.93
C GLY A 15 3.20 16.73 -12.03
N ASN A 16 2.65 17.89 -12.41
CA ASN A 16 2.83 19.16 -11.69
C ASN A 16 2.20 19.18 -10.28
N LEU A 17 1.25 18.26 -10.00
CA LEU A 17 0.59 18.18 -8.70
C LEU A 17 1.55 17.82 -7.56
N THR A 18 2.72 17.25 -7.86
CA THR A 18 3.74 16.86 -6.87
C THR A 18 5.04 17.66 -6.98
N ASP A 19 5.05 18.78 -7.69
CA ASP A 19 6.22 19.64 -7.77
C ASP A 19 6.51 20.34 -6.45
N ASP A 20 5.45 20.76 -5.75
CA ASP A 20 5.53 21.53 -4.51
C ASP A 20 5.24 20.74 -3.25
N HIS A 21 4.70 19.53 -3.36
CA HIS A 21 4.40 18.68 -2.20
C HIS A 21 4.48 17.18 -2.55
N PRO A 22 4.77 16.30 -1.56
CA PRO A 22 4.76 14.85 -1.74
C PRO A 22 3.38 14.32 -2.12
N LYS A 23 3.33 13.22 -2.87
CA LYS A 23 2.09 12.56 -3.32
C LYS A 23 1.08 12.33 -2.20
N CYS A 24 1.55 11.92 -1.02
CA CYS A 24 0.68 11.66 0.14
C CYS A 24 -0.10 12.90 0.64
N LEU A 25 0.34 14.11 0.30
CA LEU A 25 -0.35 15.36 0.65
C LEU A 25 -1.30 15.86 -0.44
N THR A 26 -1.46 15.12 -1.53
CA THR A 26 -2.44 15.43 -2.58
C THR A 26 -3.86 15.41 -1.99
N GLN A 27 -4.64 16.43 -2.31
CA GLN A 27 -6.04 16.54 -1.90
C GLN A 27 -6.90 15.56 -2.69
N PHE A 28 -7.71 14.81 -1.98
CA PHE A 28 -8.63 13.84 -2.56
C PHE A 28 -9.90 13.72 -1.70
N ALA A 29 -11.06 13.98 -2.31
CA ALA A 29 -12.35 13.93 -1.61
C ALA A 29 -12.37 14.75 -0.29
N GLY A 30 -11.79 15.96 -0.34
CA GLY A 30 -11.81 16.93 0.77
C GLY A 30 -10.75 16.76 1.86
N ARG A 31 -9.82 15.79 1.73
CA ARG A 31 -8.70 15.54 2.67
C ARG A 31 -7.45 15.13 1.90
N THR A 32 -6.28 15.13 2.54
CA THR A 32 -5.09 14.54 1.91
C THR A 32 -5.17 13.01 1.89
N LEU A 33 -4.45 12.36 0.98
CA LEU A 33 -4.32 10.89 0.98
C LEU A 33 -3.81 10.40 2.33
N LEU A 34 -2.84 11.11 2.91
CA LEU A 34 -2.29 10.78 4.22
C LEU A 34 -3.34 10.90 5.34
N ASP A 35 -4.19 11.94 5.33
CA ASP A 35 -5.24 12.09 6.35
C ASP A 35 -6.25 10.95 6.28
N TRP A 36 -6.67 10.53 5.07
CA TRP A 36 -7.53 9.36 4.89
C TRP A 36 -6.94 8.10 5.50
N GLN A 37 -5.64 7.85 5.26
CA GLN A 37 -4.95 6.68 5.81
C GLN A 37 -4.84 6.74 7.33
N LEU A 38 -4.43 7.89 7.87
CA LEU A 38 -4.31 8.09 9.32
C LEU A 38 -5.63 7.86 10.03
N GLU A 39 -6.74 8.36 9.47
CA GLU A 39 -8.06 8.15 10.03
C GLU A 39 -8.50 6.68 9.94
N ALA A 40 -8.26 6.01 8.81
CA ALA A 40 -8.59 4.60 8.64
C ALA A 40 -7.81 3.71 9.63
N ILE A 41 -6.52 3.99 9.81
CA ILE A 41 -5.67 3.27 10.76
C ILE A 41 -6.12 3.52 12.21
N ARG A 42 -6.44 4.77 12.56
CA ARG A 42 -6.94 5.12 13.90
C ARG A 42 -8.33 4.52 14.18
N ALA A 43 -9.21 4.46 13.17
CA ALA A 43 -10.51 3.80 13.25
C ALA A 43 -10.39 2.26 13.38
N ALA A 44 -9.26 1.70 12.97
CA ALA A 44 -8.89 0.31 13.24
C ALA A 44 -8.20 0.11 14.61
N GLU A 45 -8.27 1.12 15.51
CA GLU A 45 -7.74 1.13 16.87
C GLU A 45 -6.20 1.07 16.97
N ILE A 46 -5.46 1.36 15.90
CA ILE A 46 -4.01 1.47 15.91
C ILE A 46 -3.63 2.94 16.20
N ARG A 47 -2.89 3.17 17.29
CA ARG A 47 -2.54 4.52 17.78
C ARG A 47 -1.10 4.90 17.48
N ASP A 48 -0.18 3.94 17.52
CA ASP A 48 1.23 4.14 17.25
C ASP A 48 1.45 4.09 15.72
N ILE A 49 1.58 5.26 15.11
CA ILE A 49 1.72 5.42 13.66
C ILE A 49 3.03 6.15 13.36
N ALA A 50 3.81 5.60 12.45
CA ALA A 50 4.99 6.24 11.88
C ALA A 50 4.78 6.53 10.39
N VAL A 51 5.38 7.63 9.93
CA VAL A 51 5.47 7.96 8.50
C VAL A 51 6.96 7.94 8.11
N VAL A 52 7.32 7.16 7.10
CA VAL A 52 8.67 7.18 6.55
C VAL A 52 8.72 8.22 5.42
N ARG A 53 9.44 9.30 5.66
CA ARG A 53 9.53 10.49 4.79
C ARG A 53 10.78 10.45 3.93
N GLY A 54 10.78 11.22 2.84
CA GLY A 54 11.93 11.37 1.95
C GLY A 54 11.86 12.66 1.15
N TYR A 55 11.22 12.64 -0.03
CA TYR A 55 11.01 13.85 -0.81
C TYR A 55 10.23 14.89 0.01
N ARG A 56 10.77 16.12 0.11
CA ARG A 56 10.20 17.23 0.90
C ARG A 56 9.72 16.80 2.31
N ALA A 57 10.55 16.00 2.99
CA ALA A 57 10.24 15.42 4.29
C ALA A 57 9.73 16.44 5.31
N GLU A 58 10.22 17.68 5.26
CA GLU A 58 9.84 18.79 6.12
C GLU A 58 8.36 19.19 6.01
N THR A 59 7.70 18.85 4.91
CA THR A 59 6.27 19.16 4.70
C THR A 59 5.34 18.10 5.29
N ILE A 60 5.84 16.91 5.63
CA ILE A 60 5.05 15.80 6.16
C ILE A 60 5.19 15.78 7.69
N ASN A 61 4.27 16.42 8.40
CA ASN A 61 4.29 16.53 9.87
C ASN A 61 2.91 16.25 10.49
N PRO A 62 2.32 15.07 10.30
CA PRO A 62 0.99 14.77 10.83
C PRO A 62 1.03 14.69 12.36
N ALA A 63 0.01 15.32 13.00
CA ALA A 63 -0.09 15.32 14.45
C ALA A 63 -0.26 13.90 15.03
N GLY A 64 0.46 13.63 16.13
CA GLY A 64 0.38 12.35 16.84
C GLY A 64 1.04 11.19 16.12
N CYS A 65 1.88 11.46 15.13
CA CYS A 65 2.72 10.45 14.47
C CYS A 65 4.20 10.69 14.79
N ILE A 66 4.99 9.64 14.71
CA ILE A 66 6.44 9.76 14.62
C ILE A 66 6.88 9.65 13.17
N TRP A 67 8.13 9.94 12.90
CA TRP A 67 8.67 9.79 11.54
C TRP A 67 10.05 9.14 11.55
N PHE A 68 10.31 8.40 10.48
CA PHE A 68 11.61 7.97 10.03
C PHE A 68 11.94 8.68 8.73
N GLU A 69 13.20 8.74 8.36
CA GLU A 69 13.61 9.38 7.12
C GLU A 69 14.40 8.42 6.25
N ASN A 70 14.09 8.41 4.95
CA ASN A 70 14.92 7.80 3.93
C ASN A 70 15.70 8.91 3.20
N PRO A 71 16.94 9.22 3.60
CA PRO A 71 17.73 10.27 2.96
C PRO A 71 18.15 9.89 1.53
N GLN A 72 18.05 8.62 1.15
CA GLN A 72 18.38 8.09 -0.16
C GLN A 72 17.15 7.85 -1.04
N TRP A 73 16.01 8.46 -0.72
CA TRP A 73 14.74 8.24 -1.42
C TRP A 73 14.84 8.37 -2.95
N ALA A 74 15.68 9.27 -3.46
CA ALA A 74 15.83 9.52 -4.91
C ALA A 74 16.57 8.39 -5.66
N SER A 75 17.32 7.55 -4.94
CA SER A 75 18.13 6.46 -5.50
C SER A 75 17.78 5.07 -4.95
N THR A 76 16.70 4.98 -4.17
CA THR A 76 16.24 3.72 -3.58
C THR A 76 14.76 3.53 -3.82
N ASN A 77 14.30 2.30 -3.69
CA ASN A 77 12.89 1.94 -3.85
C ASN A 77 12.24 1.67 -2.48
N MET A 78 11.03 1.18 -2.51
CA MET A 78 10.08 1.06 -1.41
C MET A 78 10.58 0.17 -0.26
N VAL A 79 11.28 -0.94 -0.56
CA VAL A 79 11.84 -1.83 0.47
C VAL A 79 12.92 -1.12 1.29
N SER A 80 13.75 -0.30 0.67
CA SER A 80 14.73 0.55 1.39
C SER A 80 14.04 1.60 2.27
N THR A 81 12.91 2.12 1.83
CA THR A 81 12.08 3.03 2.65
C THR A 81 11.51 2.30 3.87
N LEU A 82 10.98 1.09 3.70
CA LEU A 82 10.48 0.25 4.79
C LEU A 82 11.58 -0.04 5.82
N ALA A 83 12.79 -0.36 5.36
CA ALA A 83 13.93 -0.67 6.22
C ALA A 83 14.34 0.50 7.15
N CYS A 84 14.01 1.74 6.82
CA CYS A 84 14.23 2.88 7.72
C CYS A 84 13.41 2.78 9.03
N ALA A 85 12.34 1.99 9.05
CA ALA A 85 11.52 1.72 10.23
C ALA A 85 11.82 0.37 10.89
N SER A 86 12.97 -0.27 10.59
CA SER A 86 13.34 -1.61 11.06
C SER A 86 13.24 -1.77 12.58
N GLN A 87 13.57 -0.74 13.35
CA GLN A 87 13.47 -0.78 14.83
C GLN A 87 12.04 -1.02 15.35
N TRP A 88 11.00 -0.68 14.57
CA TRP A 88 9.63 -1.02 14.89
C TRP A 88 9.27 -2.43 14.44
N LEU A 89 9.65 -2.77 13.22
CA LEU A 89 9.40 -4.08 12.61
C LEU A 89 10.06 -5.24 13.38
N GLN A 90 11.20 -4.99 14.03
CA GLN A 90 11.91 -5.97 14.87
C GLN A 90 11.21 -6.23 16.21
N ARG A 91 10.26 -5.37 16.63
CA ARG A 91 9.68 -5.43 17.98
C ARG A 91 8.21 -5.72 18.02
N ASP A 92 7.48 -5.23 17.04
CA ASP A 92 6.02 -5.25 17.04
C ASP A 92 5.46 -5.68 15.68
N ASP A 93 4.28 -6.29 15.71
CA ASP A 93 3.49 -6.45 14.49
C ASP A 93 3.18 -5.07 13.92
N CYS A 94 3.46 -4.87 12.65
CA CYS A 94 3.25 -3.61 11.95
C CYS A 94 2.32 -3.78 10.75
N ILE A 95 1.30 -2.92 10.65
CA ILE A 95 0.62 -2.66 9.40
C ILE A 95 1.50 -1.72 8.59
N VAL A 96 1.79 -2.09 7.36
CA VAL A 96 2.57 -1.28 6.41
C VAL A 96 1.64 -0.83 5.29
N SER A 97 1.60 0.46 5.01
CA SER A 97 0.76 1.07 3.97
C SER A 97 1.60 1.86 2.98
N TYR A 98 1.32 1.71 1.70
CA TYR A 98 1.75 2.67 0.70
C TYR A 98 1.05 4.01 0.95
N SER A 99 1.62 5.11 0.51
CA SER A 99 1.08 6.44 0.80
C SER A 99 0.17 7.01 -0.29
N ASP A 100 -0.08 6.24 -1.32
CA ASP A 100 -0.92 6.58 -2.48
C ASP A 100 -2.24 5.81 -2.55
N ILE A 101 -2.55 5.06 -1.51
CA ILE A 101 -3.79 4.30 -1.39
C ILE A 101 -4.71 4.90 -0.32
N VAL A 102 -6.00 4.77 -0.53
CA VAL A 102 -7.03 5.02 0.48
C VAL A 102 -7.88 3.77 0.66
N TYR A 103 -8.32 3.50 1.87
CA TYR A 103 -9.00 2.25 2.18
C TYR A 103 -9.92 2.37 3.38
N HIS A 104 -10.92 1.49 3.42
CA HIS A 104 -11.85 1.38 4.54
C HIS A 104 -11.17 0.74 5.77
N PRO A 105 -11.42 1.22 7.01
CA PRO A 105 -10.80 0.71 8.25
C PRO A 105 -10.94 -0.81 8.46
N LYS A 106 -12.03 -1.41 7.99
CA LYS A 106 -12.25 -2.86 8.12
C LYS A 106 -11.14 -3.70 7.46
N ILE A 107 -10.51 -3.18 6.39
CA ILE A 107 -9.41 -3.90 5.73
C ILE A 107 -8.20 -3.95 6.66
N VAL A 108 -7.87 -2.84 7.32
CA VAL A 108 -6.80 -2.78 8.33
C VAL A 108 -7.10 -3.72 9.50
N GLN A 109 -8.35 -3.73 10.00
CA GLN A 109 -8.76 -4.64 11.09
C GLN A 109 -8.60 -6.11 10.71
N GLN A 110 -9.00 -6.49 9.49
CA GLN A 110 -8.85 -7.87 9.01
C GLN A 110 -7.38 -8.30 8.93
N LEU A 111 -6.50 -7.43 8.41
CA LEU A 111 -5.06 -7.67 8.40
C LEU A 111 -4.49 -7.78 9.81
N ALA A 112 -4.86 -6.89 10.71
CA ALA A 112 -4.38 -6.86 12.08
C ALA A 112 -4.71 -8.15 12.85
N LEU A 113 -5.89 -8.72 12.60
CA LEU A 113 -6.38 -9.94 13.26
C LEU A 113 -5.82 -11.24 12.66
N HIS A 114 -5.25 -11.20 11.46
CA HIS A 114 -4.73 -12.40 10.81
C HIS A 114 -3.47 -12.92 11.52
N PRO A 115 -3.34 -14.21 11.83
CA PRO A 115 -2.24 -14.75 12.64
C PRO A 115 -0.91 -14.91 11.86
N GLY A 116 -0.91 -14.79 10.52
CA GLY A 116 0.30 -15.00 9.71
C GLY A 116 1.41 -13.99 9.98
N GLU A 117 2.65 -14.39 9.69
CA GLU A 117 3.86 -13.58 9.88
C GLU A 117 3.98 -12.46 8.84
N ILE A 118 3.70 -12.76 7.59
CA ILE A 118 3.57 -11.82 6.48
C ILE A 118 2.18 -12.03 5.88
N VAL A 119 1.38 -10.99 5.86
CA VAL A 119 0.00 -11.01 5.37
C VAL A 119 -0.22 -9.83 4.45
N ILE A 120 -0.72 -10.06 3.26
CA ILE A 120 -1.01 -8.99 2.30
C ILE A 120 -2.51 -8.88 2.03
N SER A 121 -3.02 -7.68 1.80
CA SER A 121 -4.38 -7.49 1.30
C SER A 121 -4.39 -7.47 -0.23
N TYR A 122 -5.48 -7.97 -0.80
CA TYR A 122 -5.71 -7.93 -2.24
C TYR A 122 -7.18 -7.75 -2.57
N ASP A 123 -7.45 -7.14 -3.70
CA ASP A 123 -8.82 -6.88 -4.16
C ASP A 123 -9.26 -7.90 -5.23
N LYS A 124 -10.33 -8.61 -4.95
CA LYS A 124 -11.00 -9.53 -5.90
C LYS A 124 -11.83 -8.80 -6.94
N ALA A 125 -12.26 -7.57 -6.65
CA ALA A 125 -13.07 -6.74 -7.53
C ALA A 125 -12.23 -5.76 -8.37
N TRP A 126 -10.95 -6.03 -8.56
CA TRP A 126 -9.99 -5.13 -9.20
C TRP A 126 -10.30 -4.80 -10.66
N LEU A 127 -10.76 -5.79 -11.45
CA LEU A 127 -10.87 -5.66 -12.91
C LEU A 127 -11.79 -4.53 -13.38
N PRO A 128 -13.00 -4.33 -12.80
CA PRO A 128 -13.81 -3.17 -13.13
C PRO A 128 -13.10 -1.84 -12.91
N LEU A 129 -12.40 -1.68 -11.77
CA LEU A 129 -11.68 -0.45 -11.45
C LEU A 129 -10.53 -0.21 -12.44
N TRP A 130 -9.73 -1.24 -12.77
CA TRP A 130 -8.64 -1.14 -13.74
C TRP A 130 -9.15 -0.85 -15.15
N SER A 131 -10.33 -1.37 -15.52
CA SER A 131 -10.98 -1.07 -16.82
C SER A 131 -11.46 0.38 -16.93
N GLU A 132 -11.74 1.05 -15.82
CA GLU A 132 -12.05 2.48 -15.79
C GLU A 132 -10.78 3.36 -15.81
N ARG A 133 -9.68 2.87 -15.25
CA ARG A 133 -8.40 3.60 -15.17
C ARG A 133 -7.61 3.55 -16.48
N PHE A 134 -7.61 2.41 -17.14
CA PHE A 134 -6.75 2.10 -18.29
C PHE A 134 -7.55 1.64 -19.49
N GLU A 135 -7.11 2.00 -20.70
CA GLU A 135 -7.69 1.48 -21.94
C GLU A 135 -7.55 -0.05 -22.02
N ASN A 136 -6.40 -0.58 -21.56
CA ASN A 136 -6.19 -2.00 -21.36
C ASN A 136 -5.76 -2.24 -19.89
N PRO A 137 -6.57 -2.94 -19.08
CA PRO A 137 -6.25 -3.20 -17.67
C PRO A 137 -4.91 -3.89 -17.42
N LEU A 138 -4.40 -4.64 -18.41
CA LEU A 138 -3.14 -5.37 -18.31
C LEU A 138 -1.89 -4.51 -18.48
N ASP A 139 -2.05 -3.22 -18.85
CA ASP A 139 -0.90 -2.32 -19.01
C ASP A 139 -0.26 -1.94 -17.66
N ASP A 140 -1.01 -2.07 -16.55
CA ASP A 140 -0.54 -1.77 -15.21
C ASP A 140 -0.66 -2.96 -14.24
N ALA A 141 -1.52 -3.93 -14.54
CA ALA A 141 -1.75 -5.07 -13.66
C ALA A 141 -0.62 -6.11 -13.76
N GLU A 142 -0.23 -6.65 -12.60
CA GLU A 142 0.76 -7.73 -12.46
C GLU A 142 0.07 -9.06 -12.15
N THR A 143 0.77 -10.17 -12.38
CA THR A 143 0.29 -11.50 -11.96
C THR A 143 0.06 -11.56 -10.46
N PHE A 144 -1.03 -12.20 -10.07
CA PHE A 144 -1.34 -12.50 -8.68
C PHE A 144 -2.05 -13.84 -8.62
N ARG A 145 -1.40 -14.85 -8.06
CA ARG A 145 -1.94 -16.21 -8.01
C ARG A 145 -1.95 -16.74 -6.59
N LEU A 146 -2.97 -17.49 -6.26
CA LEU A 146 -3.15 -18.10 -4.97
C LEU A 146 -2.89 -19.63 -5.02
N GLN A 147 -2.55 -20.18 -3.89
CA GLN A 147 -2.58 -21.61 -3.61
C GLN A 147 -4.02 -22.03 -3.24
N ASN A 148 -4.31 -23.33 -3.26
CA ASN A 148 -5.63 -23.85 -2.89
C ASN A 148 -6.04 -23.52 -1.46
N ASN A 149 -5.09 -23.26 -0.57
CA ASN A 149 -5.32 -22.86 0.83
C ASN A 149 -5.49 -21.33 0.99
N GLY A 150 -5.44 -20.55 -0.10
CA GLY A 150 -5.57 -19.10 -0.10
C GLY A 150 -4.26 -18.34 0.18
N GLN A 151 -3.13 -19.00 0.38
CA GLN A 151 -1.83 -18.34 0.48
C GLN A 151 -1.38 -17.83 -0.88
N LEU A 152 -0.49 -16.83 -0.89
CA LEU A 152 0.11 -16.32 -2.12
C LEU A 152 0.98 -17.40 -2.76
N ARG A 153 0.83 -17.59 -4.07
CA ARG A 153 1.64 -18.50 -4.88
C ARG A 153 2.69 -17.77 -5.72
N SER A 154 2.29 -16.66 -6.35
CA SER A 154 3.18 -15.83 -7.17
C SER A 154 2.58 -14.43 -7.35
N ILE A 155 3.46 -13.44 -7.56
CA ILE A 155 3.11 -12.03 -7.70
C ILE A 155 4.16 -11.28 -8.54
N GLY A 156 3.76 -10.19 -9.18
CA GLY A 156 4.68 -9.17 -9.68
C GLY A 156 5.24 -9.41 -11.08
N ALA A 157 4.80 -10.45 -11.80
CA ALA A 157 5.23 -10.66 -13.18
C ALA A 157 4.26 -9.99 -14.17
N ASN A 158 4.80 -9.49 -15.28
CA ASN A 158 3.97 -9.02 -16.39
C ASN A 158 3.16 -10.17 -16.99
N THR A 159 1.92 -9.91 -17.37
CA THR A 159 1.06 -10.90 -18.03
C THR A 159 0.27 -10.25 -19.18
N ARG A 160 -0.17 -11.11 -20.11
CA ARG A 160 -1.12 -10.73 -21.19
C ARG A 160 -2.48 -11.41 -21.02
N THR A 161 -2.72 -12.00 -19.86
CA THR A 161 -3.88 -12.84 -19.62
C THR A 161 -4.54 -12.48 -18.30
N VAL A 162 -5.76 -11.97 -18.33
CA VAL A 162 -6.54 -11.58 -17.14
C VAL A 162 -6.67 -12.74 -16.14
N THR A 163 -6.78 -13.99 -16.62
CA THR A 163 -6.89 -15.18 -15.75
C THR A 163 -5.63 -15.48 -14.92
N ASP A 164 -4.51 -14.77 -15.18
CA ASP A 164 -3.29 -14.86 -14.37
C ASP A 164 -3.34 -13.96 -13.13
N ILE A 165 -4.45 -13.18 -13.00
CA ILE A 165 -4.63 -12.18 -11.96
C ILE A 165 -5.88 -12.52 -11.16
N GLU A 166 -5.71 -13.31 -10.08
CA GLU A 166 -6.83 -13.69 -9.19
C GLU A 166 -7.22 -12.58 -8.22
N GLY A 167 -6.47 -11.47 -8.22
CA GLY A 167 -6.73 -10.25 -7.48
C GLY A 167 -5.62 -9.23 -7.64
N GLN A 168 -5.85 -7.99 -7.21
CA GLN A 168 -4.87 -6.91 -7.25
C GLN A 168 -4.28 -6.68 -5.86
N TYR A 169 -2.96 -6.75 -5.73
CA TYR A 169 -2.25 -6.36 -4.50
C TYR A 169 -2.47 -4.87 -4.22
N MET A 170 -2.76 -4.54 -2.97
CA MET A 170 -3.22 -3.19 -2.62
C MET A 170 -2.13 -2.28 -2.06
N GLY A 171 -0.91 -2.77 -1.83
CA GLY A 171 0.09 -1.98 -1.10
C GLY A 171 -0.20 -1.84 0.40
N LEU A 172 -1.03 -2.71 0.97
CA LEU A 172 -1.38 -2.75 2.39
C LEU A 172 -1.11 -4.15 2.94
N LEU A 173 -0.24 -4.26 3.95
CA LEU A 173 0.22 -5.55 4.46
C LEU A 173 0.50 -5.50 5.96
N LYS A 174 0.55 -6.67 6.61
CA LYS A 174 1.03 -6.86 7.98
C LYS A 174 2.34 -7.63 7.96
N ILE A 175 3.29 -7.19 8.77
CA ILE A 175 4.58 -7.85 9.00
C ILE A 175 4.78 -8.00 10.51
N SER A 176 4.99 -9.23 10.98
CA SER A 176 5.40 -9.52 12.36
C SER A 176 6.91 -9.38 12.52
N PRO A 177 7.47 -9.38 13.75
CA PRO A 177 8.90 -9.44 13.98
C PRO A 177 9.58 -10.64 13.30
N ASN A 178 8.95 -11.81 13.32
CA ASN A 178 9.48 -13.00 12.63
C ASN A 178 9.44 -12.84 11.10
N GLY A 179 8.36 -12.27 10.57
CA GLY A 179 8.24 -11.93 9.15
C GLY A 179 9.31 -10.92 8.72
N TRP A 180 9.58 -9.93 9.57
CA TRP A 180 10.65 -8.97 9.31
C TRP A 180 12.03 -9.62 9.33
N GLN A 181 12.29 -10.53 10.26
CA GLN A 181 13.55 -11.28 10.31
C GLN A 181 13.79 -12.11 9.02
N GLN A 182 12.74 -12.71 8.45
CA GLN A 182 12.84 -13.40 7.16
C GLN A 182 13.20 -12.43 6.03
N ILE A 183 12.59 -11.24 6.03
CA ILE A 183 12.92 -10.17 5.07
C ILE A 183 14.39 -9.72 5.24
N GLU A 184 14.84 -9.43 6.46
CA GLU A 184 16.24 -9.03 6.71
C GLU A 184 17.22 -10.10 6.23
N THR A 185 16.96 -11.38 6.53
CA THR A 185 17.78 -12.51 6.09
C THR A 185 17.87 -12.59 4.55
N LEU A 186 16.77 -12.36 3.84
CA LEU A 186 16.78 -12.29 2.39
C LEU A 186 17.59 -11.08 1.89
N LEU A 187 17.36 -9.90 2.47
CA LEU A 187 18.05 -8.67 2.07
C LEU A 187 19.57 -8.77 2.27
N GLU A 188 20.04 -9.48 3.28
CA GLU A 188 21.48 -9.71 3.52
C GLU A 188 22.13 -10.52 2.38
N LYS A 189 21.41 -11.42 1.73
CA LYS A 189 21.87 -12.19 0.57
C LYS A 189 22.00 -11.37 -0.71
N LEU A 190 21.30 -10.24 -0.80
CA LEU A 190 21.27 -9.42 -2.01
C LEU A 190 22.42 -8.40 -2.03
N SER A 191 22.92 -8.07 -3.23
CA SER A 191 23.85 -6.95 -3.40
C SER A 191 23.18 -5.63 -3.00
N LYS A 192 23.99 -4.64 -2.60
CA LYS A 192 23.49 -3.30 -2.28
C LYS A 192 22.65 -2.69 -3.41
N GLU A 193 23.08 -2.87 -4.65
CA GLU A 193 22.39 -2.39 -5.83
C GLU A 193 21.00 -3.02 -5.96
N LYS A 194 20.89 -4.34 -5.86
CA LYS A 194 19.60 -5.05 -5.90
C LYS A 194 18.68 -4.60 -4.77
N ARG A 195 19.19 -4.47 -3.54
CA ARG A 195 18.40 -3.97 -2.39
C ARG A 195 17.86 -2.56 -2.63
N ASN A 196 18.68 -1.68 -3.19
CA ASN A 196 18.28 -0.29 -3.41
C ASN A 196 17.13 -0.16 -4.42
N HIS A 197 17.05 -1.04 -5.40
CA HIS A 197 16.03 -1.00 -6.45
C HIS A 197 14.84 -1.95 -6.20
N LEU A 198 14.86 -2.70 -5.10
CA LEU A 198 13.83 -3.68 -4.80
C LEU A 198 12.50 -3.01 -4.45
N ASP A 199 11.47 -3.28 -5.23
CA ASP A 199 10.08 -2.96 -4.91
C ASP A 199 9.42 -4.06 -4.05
N MET A 200 8.19 -3.84 -3.62
CA MET A 200 7.53 -4.74 -2.70
C MET A 200 7.06 -6.04 -3.36
N THR A 201 6.55 -5.99 -4.58
CA THR A 201 6.08 -7.20 -5.28
C THR A 201 7.25 -8.12 -5.61
N SER A 202 8.39 -7.55 -6.02
CA SER A 202 9.65 -8.29 -6.20
C SER A 202 10.18 -8.88 -4.88
N LEU A 203 10.10 -8.15 -3.76
CA LEU A 203 10.44 -8.67 -2.44
C LEU A 203 9.57 -9.89 -2.08
N LEU A 204 8.25 -9.75 -2.22
CA LEU A 204 7.30 -10.82 -1.91
C LEU A 204 7.56 -12.06 -2.78
N GLN A 205 7.84 -11.88 -4.07
CA GLN A 205 8.17 -12.98 -4.98
C GLN A 205 9.46 -13.70 -4.56
N LEU A 206 10.51 -12.95 -4.20
CA LEU A 206 11.76 -13.54 -3.72
C LEU A 206 11.57 -14.30 -2.39
N LEU A 207 10.74 -13.81 -1.49
CA LEU A 207 10.41 -14.52 -0.25
C LEU A 207 9.69 -15.84 -0.52
N LEU A 208 8.76 -15.87 -1.50
CA LEU A 208 8.10 -17.11 -1.93
C LEU A 208 9.11 -18.13 -2.50
N GLU A 209 10.09 -17.67 -3.29
CA GLU A 209 11.17 -18.50 -3.84
C GLU A 209 12.09 -19.10 -2.76
N GLU A 210 12.27 -18.39 -1.64
CA GLU A 210 12.99 -18.88 -0.45
C GLU A 210 12.10 -19.78 0.45
N GLY A 211 10.83 -20.02 0.08
CA GLY A 211 9.91 -20.88 0.82
C GLY A 211 9.16 -20.19 1.96
N THR A 212 9.19 -18.85 2.04
CA THR A 212 8.39 -18.10 3.02
C THR A 212 6.91 -18.19 2.68
N GLU A 213 6.09 -18.50 3.68
CA GLU A 213 4.63 -18.46 3.54
C GLU A 213 4.11 -17.03 3.63
N ILE A 214 3.37 -16.59 2.62
CA ILE A 214 2.71 -15.30 2.59
C ILE A 214 1.20 -15.52 2.59
N ASN A 215 0.56 -15.06 3.64
CA ASN A 215 -0.89 -15.16 3.80
C ASN A 215 -1.60 -13.99 3.11
N THR A 216 -2.87 -14.18 2.78
CA THR A 216 -3.63 -13.15 2.05
C THR A 216 -4.97 -12.87 2.71
N VAL A 217 -5.40 -11.60 2.66
CA VAL A 217 -6.72 -11.14 3.10
C VAL A 217 -7.45 -10.53 1.91
N PRO A 218 -8.53 -11.16 1.42
CA PRO A 218 -9.29 -10.62 0.30
C PRO A 218 -10.15 -9.44 0.72
N THR A 219 -10.27 -8.46 -0.18
CA THR A 219 -11.33 -7.45 -0.15
C THR A 219 -12.12 -7.46 -1.47
N HIS A 220 -13.22 -6.72 -1.51
CA HIS A 220 -14.06 -6.53 -2.68
C HIS A 220 -14.34 -5.03 -2.81
N GLY A 221 -13.36 -4.31 -3.37
CA GLY A 221 -13.39 -2.86 -3.42
C GLY A 221 -13.12 -2.20 -2.06
N ARG A 222 -13.74 -1.05 -1.82
CA ARG A 222 -13.58 -0.21 -0.63
C ARG A 222 -12.15 0.32 -0.43
N TRP A 223 -11.47 0.53 -1.52
CA TRP A 223 -10.14 1.14 -1.58
C TRP A 223 -9.90 1.71 -2.96
N CYS A 224 -8.93 2.58 -3.08
CA CYS A 224 -8.41 3.07 -4.35
C CYS A 224 -6.91 3.33 -4.25
N GLU A 225 -6.22 3.19 -5.37
CA GLU A 225 -4.87 3.69 -5.58
C GLU A 225 -4.93 4.95 -6.45
N VAL A 226 -4.24 6.00 -6.04
CA VAL A 226 -4.21 7.28 -6.74
C VAL A 226 -2.81 7.51 -7.30
N ASP A 227 -2.59 7.19 -8.56
CA ASP A 227 -1.28 7.29 -9.20
C ASP A 227 -1.13 8.50 -10.11
N SER A 228 -2.23 9.00 -10.63
CA SER A 228 -2.27 10.06 -11.62
C SER A 228 -3.37 11.09 -11.34
N GLU A 229 -3.29 12.25 -11.98
CA GLU A 229 -4.37 13.23 -11.97
C GLU A 229 -5.66 12.67 -12.59
N THR A 230 -5.53 11.77 -13.55
CA THR A 230 -6.68 11.09 -14.18
C THR A 230 -7.42 10.22 -13.16
N ASP A 231 -6.69 9.50 -12.29
CA ASP A 231 -7.31 8.71 -11.22
C ASP A 231 -8.11 9.60 -10.26
N LEU A 232 -7.55 10.75 -9.86
CA LEU A 232 -8.27 11.69 -8.98
C LEU A 232 -9.60 12.11 -9.61
N ARG A 233 -9.60 12.56 -10.86
CA ARG A 233 -10.80 13.00 -11.56
C ARG A 233 -11.81 11.88 -11.74
N LEU A 234 -11.35 10.69 -12.08
CA LEU A 234 -12.19 9.50 -12.22
C LEU A 234 -12.90 9.19 -10.91
N TYR A 235 -12.14 9.09 -9.82
CA TYR A 235 -12.70 8.70 -8.52
C TYR A 235 -13.61 9.78 -7.94
N GLU A 236 -13.29 11.06 -8.10
CA GLU A 236 -14.18 12.15 -7.70
C GLU A 236 -15.52 12.06 -8.45
N HIS A 237 -15.53 11.71 -9.73
CA HIS A 237 -16.74 11.43 -10.47
C HIS A 237 -17.48 10.20 -9.91
N MET A 238 -16.78 9.10 -9.71
CA MET A 238 -17.36 7.84 -9.21
C MET A 238 -17.95 7.96 -7.80
N LEU A 239 -17.43 8.86 -6.96
CA LEU A 239 -17.97 9.13 -5.61
C LEU A 239 -19.39 9.72 -5.59
N HIS A 240 -19.92 10.16 -6.75
CA HIS A 240 -21.33 10.56 -6.90
C HIS A 240 -22.26 9.36 -7.10
N HIS A 241 -21.75 8.17 -7.39
CA HIS A 241 -22.50 6.94 -7.54
C HIS A 241 -22.56 6.17 -6.21
N SER A 242 -23.75 6.03 -5.65
CA SER A 242 -23.95 5.45 -4.31
C SER A 242 -23.60 3.96 -4.20
N ASP A 243 -23.52 3.27 -5.31
CA ASP A 243 -23.25 1.84 -5.44
C ASP A 243 -21.81 1.53 -5.91
N TRP A 244 -20.95 2.56 -6.02
CA TRP A 244 -19.57 2.34 -6.41
C TRP A 244 -18.83 1.47 -5.39
N ALA A 245 -18.39 0.29 -5.80
CA ALA A 245 -17.81 -0.72 -4.91
C ALA A 245 -16.51 -0.26 -4.23
N HIS A 246 -15.78 0.69 -4.84
CA HIS A 246 -14.49 1.15 -4.34
C HIS A 246 -14.57 2.41 -3.45
N ASP A 247 -15.78 2.87 -3.08
CA ASP A 247 -15.94 3.93 -2.09
C ASP A 247 -15.41 3.45 -0.72
N TRP A 248 -14.24 3.97 -0.34
CA TRP A 248 -13.53 3.64 0.90
C TRP A 248 -14.11 4.34 2.13
N ARG A 249 -14.93 5.39 1.94
CA ARG A 249 -15.46 6.22 3.03
C ARG A 249 -16.38 5.39 3.92
N TRP A 250 -16.23 5.52 5.24
CA TRP A 250 -17.04 4.79 6.22
C TRP A 250 -17.99 5.69 7.00
N GLU A 251 -17.68 6.97 7.10
CA GLU A 251 -18.60 7.97 7.62
C GLU A 251 -19.31 8.63 6.43
N LYS A 252 -20.56 8.28 6.22
CA LYS A 252 -21.43 9.12 5.41
C LYS A 252 -21.69 10.37 6.26
N THR A 253 -20.85 11.38 6.13
CA THR A 253 -21.18 12.71 6.60
C THR A 253 -22.52 13.05 5.96
N ALA A 254 -23.56 13.18 6.78
CA ALA A 254 -24.84 13.71 6.31
C ALA A 254 -24.51 15.06 5.68
N VAL A 255 -24.56 15.13 4.35
CA VAL A 255 -24.56 16.38 3.62
C VAL A 255 -25.84 17.04 4.09
N THR A 256 -25.71 17.95 5.07
CA THR A 256 -26.78 18.88 5.43
C THR A 256 -27.07 19.68 4.18
N ALA A 257 -28.25 19.42 3.62
CA ALA A 257 -28.87 20.17 2.52
C ALA A 257 -29.07 21.64 2.90
#